data_0c975986793eff956210aab96e3b1fe8
#
_entry.id   0c975986793eff956210aab96e3b1fe8
#
_cell.length_a   1.000
_cell.length_b   1.000
_cell.length_c   1.000
_cell.angle_alpha   90.00
_cell.angle_beta   90.00
_cell.angle_gamma   90.00
#
_symmetry.space_group_name_H-M   'P 1'
#
loop_
_entity.id
_entity.type
_entity.pdbx_description
1 polymer ?
#
loop_
_entity_poly.entity_id
_entity_poly.type
_entity_poly.pdbx_seq_one_letter_code
_entity_poly.pdbx_strand_id
1 'polypeptide(L)'
;MCNLGTRFAYPNKRSQGNPNGRQPPVLGPAGGEPSQTEGGPFMRNGVIIDEKDNVVVAIHELEAGTDVAYPLPGGGEGHVITTEHIPLFHKIARTDIKRGEKVVKYGEYIGVATADIAAGEHVHTHNCASSDVLKDTDANDVASAASDVVVPAAAPKSTRTFRGYRRADGQVGIRNHVLVLPTSICASDTTERIARAVSGCVTFHNQNGCSQVNIDQQMTVDTLAGLAANPNIYSVLAVSLGCEGCQNDLVVDAIAKRTNKEVRTLIIQEVGGSIRAVEEGTRIARELVREASLCEREECGVDELIFGTNCGGSDTSSGLGSNPLIGEVSDWMVAQGATTVLCETPELFGGEHILARRAATPEVGEQVLKIVRDYEKYVQMFGAQMREGNPSPGNMAGGLTTLEEKSLGCIHKAGHSTINAVYPYAAHIASHQGLVVMDTPGNDPSSVGGIIAGGCQLVVFSTGLGTPTGNAIAPVLRLTANGRTARTMADNIDFDAQATIYGPQSMEELRDELIDQIVRVCNGEPTCAEALSYTETALPHLCNYM
;
A
#
# COMPACT_ATOMS: atom_id res chain seq x y z
N MET A 1 4.67 -45.67 -24.22
CA MET A 1 4.46 -45.40 -25.66
C MET A 1 2.99 -45.07 -25.85
N CYS A 2 2.64 -43.85 -26.03
CA CYS A 2 1.51 -43.35 -26.82
C CYS A 2 1.56 -41.81 -26.77
N ASN A 3 1.88 -41.32 -27.93
CA ASN A 3 2.04 -39.91 -28.25
C ASN A 3 0.67 -39.41 -28.78
N LEU A 4 0.06 -38.39 -28.22
CA LEU A 4 -1.04 -37.68 -28.85
C LEU A 4 -0.92 -36.19 -28.53
N GLY A 5 -0.26 -35.48 -29.44
CA GLY A 5 -0.34 -34.03 -29.51
C GLY A 5 -1.65 -33.62 -30.18
N THR A 6 -2.42 -32.76 -29.53
CA THR A 6 -3.49 -31.99 -30.16
C THR A 6 -3.33 -30.52 -29.78
N ARG A 7 -2.92 -29.74 -30.78
CA ARG A 7 -2.94 -28.27 -30.72
C ARG A 7 -4.40 -27.82 -30.85
N PHE A 8 -4.91 -27.12 -29.85
CA PHE A 8 -6.14 -26.37 -29.98
C PHE A 8 -5.81 -24.95 -30.48
N ALA A 9 -6.28 -24.65 -31.69
CA ALA A 9 -6.27 -23.31 -32.27
C ALA A 9 -7.54 -22.60 -31.84
N TYR A 10 -7.40 -21.40 -31.24
CA TYR A 10 -8.53 -20.49 -30.94
C TYR A 10 -8.90 -19.70 -32.20
N PRO A 11 -10.18 -19.58 -32.54
CA PRO A 11 -10.63 -18.75 -33.66
C PRO A 11 -10.61 -17.27 -33.31
N ASN A 12 -9.95 -16.49 -34.15
CA ASN A 12 -9.91 -15.03 -34.14
C ASN A 12 -11.33 -14.47 -34.36
N LYS A 13 -11.96 -13.86 -33.35
CA LYS A 13 -13.18 -13.07 -33.52
C LYS A 13 -12.82 -11.60 -33.72
N ARG A 14 -13.18 -11.09 -34.89
CA ARG A 14 -13.06 -9.69 -35.29
C ARG A 14 -13.90 -8.80 -34.33
N SER A 15 -13.28 -7.72 -33.89
CA SER A 15 -13.87 -6.64 -33.10
C SER A 15 -15.03 -5.98 -33.82
N GLN A 16 -16.20 -5.90 -33.19
CA GLN A 16 -17.25 -4.95 -33.56
C GLN A 16 -17.03 -3.67 -32.76
N GLY A 17 -17.03 -2.54 -33.47
CA GLY A 17 -16.69 -1.24 -32.98
C GLY A 17 -17.64 -0.69 -31.89
N ASN A 18 -17.05 0.03 -30.97
CA ASN A 18 -17.70 0.81 -29.93
C ASN A 18 -18.23 2.15 -30.50
N PRO A 19 -19.51 2.53 -30.34
CA PRO A 19 -20.09 3.74 -30.96
C PRO A 19 -19.79 5.05 -30.23
N ASN A 20 -19.04 5.09 -29.14
CA ASN A 20 -18.68 6.34 -28.44
C ASN A 20 -17.20 6.67 -28.65
N GLY A 21 -16.92 7.28 -29.83
CA GLY A 21 -15.60 7.65 -30.27
C GLY A 21 -14.86 8.66 -29.37
N ARG A 22 -14.24 8.18 -28.30
CA ARG A 22 -13.06 8.80 -27.71
C ARG A 22 -11.92 7.77 -27.83
N GLN A 23 -11.02 8.02 -28.78
CA GLN A 23 -9.74 7.33 -28.83
C GLN A 23 -8.93 7.75 -27.59
N PRO A 24 -8.25 6.80 -26.94
CA PRO A 24 -7.23 7.17 -25.96
C PRO A 24 -6.12 7.97 -26.67
N PRO A 25 -5.43 8.87 -25.97
CA PRO A 25 -4.36 9.66 -26.57
C PRO A 25 -3.31 8.72 -27.18
N VAL A 26 -3.06 8.87 -28.47
CA VAL A 26 -1.98 8.18 -29.18
C VAL A 26 -0.67 8.70 -28.60
N LEU A 27 -0.01 7.90 -27.77
CA LEU A 27 1.36 8.14 -27.36
C LEU A 27 2.23 8.07 -28.64
N GLY A 28 2.89 9.18 -28.97
CA GLY A 28 3.90 9.23 -30.01
C GLY A 28 5.03 8.24 -29.76
N PRO A 29 5.86 7.93 -30.76
CA PRO A 29 6.93 6.94 -30.62
C PRO A 29 7.84 7.32 -29.47
N ALA A 30 8.18 6.32 -28.64
CA ALA A 30 9.04 6.41 -27.47
C ALA A 30 10.28 7.28 -27.79
N GLY A 31 10.33 8.46 -27.18
CA GLY A 31 11.52 9.29 -27.18
C GLY A 31 12.65 8.50 -26.54
N GLY A 32 13.81 8.48 -27.21
CA GLY A 32 15.03 7.86 -26.71
C GLY A 32 15.41 8.41 -25.33
N GLU A 33 16.31 7.69 -24.66
CA GLU A 33 16.98 8.16 -23.44
C GLU A 33 17.32 9.64 -23.57
N PRO A 34 17.16 10.46 -22.51
CA PRO A 34 17.56 11.85 -22.59
C PRO A 34 19.04 11.88 -22.98
N SER A 35 19.30 12.32 -24.20
CA SER A 35 20.66 12.51 -24.71
C SER A 35 21.38 13.44 -23.73
N GLN A 36 22.58 13.07 -23.34
CA GLN A 36 23.51 13.95 -22.64
C GLN A 36 23.62 15.26 -23.44
N THR A 37 22.86 16.28 -23.04
CA THR A 37 23.06 17.63 -23.54
C THR A 37 24.16 18.26 -22.71
N GLU A 38 25.33 18.39 -23.31
CA GLU A 38 26.45 19.15 -22.78
C GLU A 38 26.01 20.58 -22.45
N GLY A 39 26.20 21.00 -21.16
CA GLY A 39 26.25 22.42 -20.81
C GLY A 39 25.04 23.02 -20.09
N GLY A 40 24.43 22.34 -19.09
CA GLY A 40 23.52 22.95 -18.12
C GLY A 40 24.13 22.96 -16.71
N PRO A 41 23.64 23.76 -15.76
CA PRO A 41 24.20 23.83 -14.43
C PRO A 41 24.05 22.48 -13.70
N PHE A 42 25.17 21.83 -13.40
CA PHE A 42 25.42 20.68 -12.54
C PHE A 42 24.41 19.51 -12.67
N MET A 43 24.74 18.51 -13.48
CA MET A 43 24.01 17.23 -13.47
C MET A 43 24.32 16.49 -12.16
N ARG A 44 23.32 16.44 -11.28
CA ARG A 44 23.34 15.55 -10.11
C ARG A 44 23.33 14.11 -10.60
N ASN A 45 24.23 13.29 -10.09
CA ASN A 45 24.23 11.85 -10.35
C ASN A 45 24.20 11.03 -9.06
N GLY A 46 24.15 11.72 -7.91
CA GLY A 46 23.96 11.14 -6.59
C GLY A 46 23.00 11.92 -5.69
N VAL A 47 22.45 11.26 -4.68
CA VAL A 47 21.56 11.82 -3.65
C VAL A 47 21.99 11.34 -2.27
N ILE A 48 22.04 12.24 -1.28
CA ILE A 48 22.02 11.91 0.15
C ILE A 48 20.76 12.50 0.78
N ILE A 49 20.30 11.93 1.88
CA ILE A 49 19.05 12.35 2.54
C ILE A 49 19.36 13.15 3.81
N ASP A 50 20.37 12.73 4.55
CA ASP A 50 20.79 13.38 5.80
C ASP A 50 22.30 13.63 5.80
N GLU A 51 22.77 14.66 6.50
CA GLU A 51 24.18 14.98 6.61
C GLU A 51 25.02 13.86 7.26
N LYS A 52 24.39 13.05 8.11
CA LYS A 52 25.01 11.90 8.78
C LYS A 52 25.22 10.70 7.85
N ASP A 53 24.58 10.69 6.66
CA ASP A 53 24.69 9.57 5.73
C ASP A 53 26.15 9.38 5.31
N ASN A 54 26.66 8.17 5.50
CA ASN A 54 27.99 7.78 5.02
C ASN A 54 27.94 7.03 3.68
N VAL A 55 26.75 6.97 3.06
CA VAL A 55 26.52 6.48 1.72
C VAL A 55 25.80 7.52 0.86
N VAL A 56 26.07 7.49 -0.46
CA VAL A 56 25.37 8.26 -1.50
C VAL A 56 24.60 7.28 -2.37
N VAL A 57 23.39 7.60 -2.77
CA VAL A 57 22.59 6.78 -3.71
C VAL A 57 22.84 7.26 -5.13
N ALA A 58 23.26 6.38 -6.02
CA ALA A 58 23.39 6.64 -7.45
C ALA A 58 21.99 6.76 -8.09
N ILE A 59 21.73 7.87 -8.76
CA ILE A 59 20.45 8.08 -9.49
C ILE A 59 20.57 7.82 -10.99
N HIS A 60 21.73 7.37 -11.44
CA HIS A 60 22.03 6.86 -12.76
C HIS A 60 22.93 5.62 -12.62
N GLU A 61 23.01 4.83 -13.66
CA GLU A 61 24.03 3.78 -13.77
C GLU A 61 25.39 4.44 -13.97
N LEU A 62 26.40 4.08 -13.19
CA LEU A 62 27.70 4.76 -13.13
C LEU A 62 28.84 3.79 -13.39
N GLU A 63 29.79 4.19 -14.23
CA GLU A 63 31.01 3.44 -14.47
C GLU A 63 32.10 3.79 -13.45
N ALA A 64 33.10 2.93 -13.33
CA ALA A 64 34.28 3.18 -12.50
C ALA A 64 35.00 4.47 -12.95
N GLY A 65 35.42 5.29 -11.98
CA GLY A 65 36.05 6.57 -12.22
C GLY A 65 35.09 7.76 -12.45
N THR A 66 33.79 7.53 -12.30
CA THR A 66 32.81 8.63 -12.39
C THR A 66 32.88 9.51 -11.14
N ASP A 67 32.96 10.83 -11.34
CA ASP A 67 32.79 11.82 -10.26
C ASP A 67 31.30 12.01 -9.97
N VAL A 68 30.88 11.56 -8.78
CA VAL A 68 29.48 11.60 -8.32
C VAL A 68 29.26 12.86 -7.50
N ALA A 69 28.58 13.81 -8.12
CA ALA A 69 28.14 15.05 -7.48
C ALA A 69 26.78 14.89 -6.81
N TYR A 70 26.66 15.32 -5.57
CA TYR A 70 25.40 15.24 -4.79
C TYR A 70 25.22 16.47 -3.90
N PRO A 71 23.97 16.97 -3.73
CA PRO A 71 23.69 18.11 -2.87
C PRO A 71 23.84 17.72 -1.41
N LEU A 72 24.37 18.63 -0.61
CA LEU A 72 24.40 18.51 0.86
C LEU A 72 23.12 19.14 1.46
N PRO A 73 22.44 18.49 2.43
CA PRO A 73 21.22 19.03 3.05
C PRO A 73 21.40 20.42 3.67
N GLY A 74 22.60 20.72 4.22
CA GLY A 74 22.97 22.04 4.74
C GLY A 74 23.35 23.09 3.69
N GLY A 75 23.27 22.75 2.41
CA GLY A 75 23.72 23.56 1.27
C GLY A 75 25.17 23.25 0.83
N GLY A 76 25.43 23.46 -0.44
CA GLY A 76 26.71 23.08 -1.08
C GLY A 76 26.61 21.73 -1.79
N GLU A 77 27.76 21.24 -2.25
CA GLU A 77 27.88 20.03 -3.05
C GLU A 77 28.98 19.13 -2.48
N GLY A 78 28.74 17.84 -2.46
CA GLY A 78 29.70 16.80 -2.13
C GLY A 78 30.07 16.00 -3.38
N HIS A 79 31.26 15.41 -3.37
CA HIS A 79 31.80 14.60 -4.46
C HIS A 79 32.39 13.30 -3.94
N VAL A 80 32.21 12.21 -4.70
CA VAL A 80 32.91 10.94 -4.49
C VAL A 80 33.15 10.28 -5.84
N ILE A 81 34.37 9.72 -6.01
CA ILE A 81 34.74 9.04 -7.28
C ILE A 81 34.47 7.55 -7.12
N THR A 82 33.68 6.96 -8.03
CA THR A 82 33.39 5.53 -8.04
C THR A 82 34.65 4.73 -8.37
N THR A 83 34.86 3.64 -7.65
CA THR A 83 35.99 2.72 -7.89
C THR A 83 35.62 1.53 -8.77
N GLU A 84 34.32 1.30 -8.95
CA GLU A 84 33.75 0.21 -9.72
C GLU A 84 32.40 0.63 -10.35
N HIS A 85 31.79 -0.24 -11.15
CA HIS A 85 30.47 -0.03 -11.70
C HIS A 85 29.40 -0.03 -10.59
N ILE A 86 28.55 0.98 -10.56
CA ILE A 86 27.45 1.14 -9.59
C ILE A 86 26.12 1.10 -10.33
N PRO A 87 25.26 0.11 -10.06
CA PRO A 87 23.93 0.06 -10.66
C PRO A 87 23.02 1.24 -10.22
N LEU A 88 22.03 1.56 -11.04
CA LEU A 88 20.98 2.54 -10.70
C LEU A 88 20.36 2.24 -9.32
N PHE A 89 20.21 3.27 -8.49
CA PHE A 89 19.65 3.23 -7.14
C PHE A 89 20.47 2.47 -6.09
N HIS A 90 21.66 2.02 -6.44
CA HIS A 90 22.57 1.41 -5.48
C HIS A 90 23.38 2.48 -4.72
N LYS A 91 23.98 2.06 -3.60
CA LYS A 91 24.71 2.92 -2.68
C LYS A 91 26.22 2.90 -2.96
N ILE A 92 26.85 4.05 -2.78
CA ILE A 92 28.28 4.30 -2.88
C ILE A 92 28.76 4.74 -1.49
N ALA A 93 29.86 4.20 -0.98
CA ALA A 93 30.46 4.69 0.25
C ALA A 93 30.96 6.13 0.04
N ARG A 94 30.45 7.07 0.83
CA ARG A 94 30.85 8.49 0.81
C ARG A 94 32.23 8.70 1.46
N THR A 95 32.50 7.89 2.46
CA THR A 95 33.76 7.88 3.23
C THR A 95 34.18 6.44 3.48
N ASP A 96 35.40 6.21 3.89
CA ASP A 96 35.82 4.89 4.34
C ASP A 96 34.94 4.41 5.50
N ILE A 97 34.49 3.16 5.44
CA ILE A 97 33.68 2.49 6.47
C ILE A 97 34.45 1.23 6.88
N LYS A 98 34.87 1.12 8.13
CA LYS A 98 35.59 -0.06 8.60
C LYS A 98 34.65 -1.21 8.93
N ARG A 99 35.16 -2.44 8.80
CA ARG A 99 34.44 -3.63 9.22
C ARG A 99 33.89 -3.48 10.64
N GLY A 100 32.59 -3.71 10.82
CA GLY A 100 31.90 -3.57 12.09
C GLY A 100 31.36 -2.16 12.35
N GLU A 101 31.70 -1.17 11.54
CA GLU A 101 31.11 0.17 11.62
C GLU A 101 29.72 0.22 11.02
N LYS A 102 28.95 1.21 11.44
CA LYS A 102 27.59 1.44 11.00
C LYS A 102 27.55 1.99 9.58
N VAL A 103 26.67 1.41 8.75
CA VAL A 103 26.24 2.01 7.48
C VAL A 103 25.02 2.86 7.77
N VAL A 104 25.07 4.15 7.40
CA VAL A 104 24.04 5.16 7.73
C VAL A 104 23.43 5.69 6.45
N LYS A 105 22.07 5.67 6.39
CA LYS A 105 21.24 6.26 5.35
C LYS A 105 19.95 6.75 5.98
N TYR A 106 19.39 7.84 5.49
CA TYR A 106 18.22 8.53 6.09
C TYR A 106 18.54 9.14 7.48
N GLY A 107 19.80 9.43 7.78
CA GLY A 107 20.26 9.86 9.11
C GLY A 107 20.26 8.74 10.15
N GLU A 108 19.87 7.53 9.75
CA GLU A 108 19.65 6.36 10.59
C GLU A 108 20.51 5.18 10.12
N TYR A 109 20.62 4.24 10.95
CA TYR A 109 21.42 3.04 10.80
C TYR A 109 20.68 1.97 9.96
N ILE A 110 21.31 1.58 8.84
CA ILE A 110 20.73 0.59 7.93
C ILE A 110 21.42 -0.78 7.99
N GLY A 111 22.53 -0.91 8.69
CA GLY A 111 23.30 -2.14 8.82
C GLY A 111 24.72 -1.90 9.27
N VAL A 112 25.52 -2.96 9.31
CA VAL A 112 26.98 -2.92 9.62
C VAL A 112 27.79 -3.37 8.42
N ALA A 113 28.97 -2.76 8.24
CA ALA A 113 29.94 -3.20 7.27
C ALA A 113 30.51 -4.57 7.68
N THR A 114 30.43 -5.56 6.80
CA THR A 114 30.96 -6.91 7.01
C THR A 114 32.44 -7.04 6.58
N ALA A 115 32.94 -6.06 5.81
CA ALA A 115 34.32 -5.89 5.38
C ALA A 115 34.67 -4.40 5.47
N ASP A 116 35.96 -4.05 5.33
CA ASP A 116 36.37 -2.66 5.09
C ASP A 116 35.84 -2.22 3.73
N ILE A 117 35.24 -1.05 3.65
CA ILE A 117 34.69 -0.43 2.44
C ILE A 117 35.37 0.90 2.23
N ALA A 118 36.05 1.09 1.11
CA ALA A 118 36.70 2.36 0.80
C ALA A 118 35.71 3.37 0.20
N ALA A 119 36.00 4.64 0.34
CA ALA A 119 35.21 5.69 -0.33
C ALA A 119 35.17 5.43 -1.86
N GLY A 120 33.97 5.52 -2.45
CA GLY A 120 33.72 5.21 -3.86
C GLY A 120 33.35 3.77 -4.17
N GLU A 121 33.47 2.84 -3.21
CA GLU A 121 33.04 1.45 -3.41
C GLU A 121 31.54 1.27 -3.30
N HIS A 122 31.02 0.25 -3.99
CA HIS A 122 29.62 -0.17 -3.95
C HIS A 122 29.25 -0.76 -2.59
N VAL A 123 28.22 -0.22 -1.95
CA VAL A 123 27.71 -0.72 -0.67
C VAL A 123 26.42 -1.52 -0.91
N HIS A 124 26.51 -2.85 -0.72
CA HIS A 124 25.40 -3.73 -0.93
C HIS A 124 25.51 -5.01 -0.09
N THR A 125 24.70 -6.03 -0.36
CA THR A 125 24.61 -7.30 0.41
C THR A 125 25.94 -8.07 0.54
N HIS A 126 26.93 -7.79 -0.31
CA HIS A 126 28.27 -8.42 -0.23
C HIS A 126 29.15 -7.83 0.88
N ASN A 127 28.87 -6.61 1.33
CA ASN A 127 29.69 -5.90 2.33
C ASN A 127 28.88 -5.14 3.39
N CYS A 128 27.55 -5.20 3.35
CA CYS A 128 26.64 -4.64 4.35
C CYS A 128 25.59 -5.67 4.78
N ALA A 129 25.38 -5.84 6.06
CA ALA A 129 24.40 -6.77 6.62
C ALA A 129 23.62 -6.15 7.79
N SER A 130 22.42 -6.66 8.04
CA SER A 130 21.64 -6.37 9.25
C SER A 130 22.41 -6.74 10.52
N SER A 131 22.15 -6.03 11.61
CA SER A 131 22.74 -6.30 12.90
C SER A 131 21.74 -6.14 14.03
N ASP A 132 21.85 -6.96 15.07
CA ASP A 132 21.01 -6.91 16.27
C ASP A 132 21.28 -5.68 17.18
N VAL A 133 22.25 -4.84 16.82
CA VAL A 133 22.63 -3.63 17.61
C VAL A 133 21.49 -2.61 17.73
N LEU A 134 20.46 -2.70 16.88
CA LEU A 134 19.28 -1.80 16.92
C LEU A 134 18.26 -2.13 18.03
N LYS A 135 18.44 -3.22 18.78
CA LYS A 135 17.46 -3.67 19.79
C LYS A 135 17.51 -2.89 21.12
N ASP A 136 18.48 -2.00 21.31
CA ASP A 136 18.71 -1.29 22.57
C ASP A 136 18.07 0.12 22.60
N THR A 137 16.91 0.32 21.99
CA THR A 137 16.11 1.51 22.28
C THR A 137 15.35 1.27 23.58
N ASP A 138 15.86 1.84 24.66
CA ASP A 138 15.21 1.77 25.98
C ASP A 138 13.79 2.36 25.90
N ALA A 139 12.82 1.64 26.49
CA ALA A 139 11.45 2.14 26.67
C ALA A 139 11.41 3.51 27.40
N ASN A 140 12.47 3.83 28.16
CA ASN A 140 12.65 5.12 28.82
C ASN A 140 12.89 6.29 27.87
N ASP A 141 13.54 6.05 26.71
CA ASP A 141 13.76 7.09 25.68
C ASP A 141 12.45 7.46 24.96
N VAL A 142 11.54 6.50 24.81
CA VAL A 142 10.21 6.71 24.21
C VAL A 142 9.31 7.51 25.14
N ALA A 143 9.34 7.22 26.45
CA ALA A 143 8.53 7.93 27.45
C ALA A 143 8.95 9.40 27.63
N SER A 144 10.24 9.72 27.45
CA SER A 144 10.73 11.10 27.56
C SER A 144 10.41 11.96 26.35
N ALA A 145 10.35 11.36 25.15
CA ALA A 145 10.06 12.08 23.90
C ALA A 145 8.55 12.39 23.72
N ALA A 146 7.67 11.53 24.22
CA ALA A 146 6.21 11.73 24.14
C ALA A 146 5.72 12.96 24.94
N SER A 147 6.52 13.49 25.87
CA SER A 147 6.15 14.68 26.68
C SER A 147 6.14 16.01 25.91
N ASP A 148 6.80 16.06 24.74
CA ASP A 148 6.92 17.27 23.93
C ASP A 148 5.95 17.30 22.72
N VAL A 149 5.11 16.28 22.58
CA VAL A 149 4.17 16.16 21.46
C VAL A 149 2.98 17.11 21.68
N VAL A 150 2.89 18.13 20.84
CA VAL A 150 1.72 19.03 20.78
C VAL A 150 0.60 18.27 20.04
N VAL A 151 -0.43 17.83 20.78
CA VAL A 151 -1.67 17.33 20.15
C VAL A 151 -2.29 18.52 19.40
N PRO A 152 -2.46 18.46 18.06
CA PRO A 152 -3.09 19.54 17.34
C PRO A 152 -4.50 19.80 17.90
N ALA A 153 -4.85 21.07 18.13
CA ALA A 153 -6.24 21.46 18.35
C ALA A 153 -7.07 20.94 17.15
N ALA A 154 -8.37 20.65 17.39
CA ALA A 154 -9.28 20.14 16.37
C ALA A 154 -9.01 20.85 15.02
N ALA A 155 -8.64 20.06 14.01
CA ALA A 155 -8.29 20.59 12.71
C ALA A 155 -9.44 21.46 12.16
N PRO A 156 -9.15 22.59 11.51
CA PRO A 156 -10.18 23.37 10.84
C PRO A 156 -10.87 22.49 9.79
N LYS A 157 -12.16 22.77 9.53
CA LYS A 157 -12.87 22.09 8.42
C LYS A 157 -12.06 22.27 7.15
N SER A 158 -11.92 21.17 6.40
CA SER A 158 -11.19 21.17 5.14
C SER A 158 -11.72 22.22 4.17
N THR A 159 -10.80 22.87 3.46
CA THR A 159 -11.12 23.78 2.34
C THR A 159 -11.24 23.04 1.00
N ARG A 160 -10.81 21.77 0.92
CA ARG A 160 -10.93 20.91 -0.26
C ARG A 160 -12.13 20.00 -0.11
N THR A 161 -12.92 19.90 -1.17
CA THR A 161 -14.13 19.08 -1.21
C THR A 161 -14.10 18.14 -2.40
N PHE A 162 -14.92 17.10 -2.33
CA PHE A 162 -15.20 16.15 -3.41
C PHE A 162 -16.68 15.80 -3.40
N ARG A 163 -17.16 15.12 -4.43
CA ARG A 163 -18.53 14.63 -4.49
C ARG A 163 -18.58 13.15 -4.11
N GLY A 164 -19.12 12.86 -2.92
CA GLY A 164 -19.22 11.53 -2.33
C GLY A 164 -20.66 11.07 -2.12
N TYR A 165 -20.82 9.84 -1.66
CA TYR A 165 -22.10 9.25 -1.28
C TYR A 165 -22.22 9.17 0.24
N ARG A 166 -23.04 10.01 0.84
CA ARG A 166 -23.25 9.97 2.29
C ARG A 166 -24.11 8.77 2.67
N ARG A 167 -23.64 8.03 3.66
CA ARG A 167 -24.34 6.88 4.22
C ARG A 167 -25.23 7.31 5.40
N ALA A 168 -26.20 6.46 5.75
CA ALA A 168 -27.12 6.75 6.85
C ALA A 168 -26.44 6.87 8.23
N ASP A 169 -25.26 6.26 8.40
CA ASP A 169 -24.41 6.36 9.59
C ASP A 169 -23.48 7.59 9.60
N GLY A 170 -23.56 8.43 8.57
CA GLY A 170 -22.78 9.65 8.41
C GLY A 170 -21.46 9.47 7.66
N GLN A 171 -21.00 8.24 7.43
CA GLN A 171 -19.79 7.98 6.65
C GLN A 171 -19.98 8.38 5.17
N VAL A 172 -18.87 8.60 4.46
CA VAL A 172 -18.88 9.02 3.06
C VAL A 172 -18.17 7.99 2.19
N GLY A 173 -18.86 7.45 1.19
CA GLY A 173 -18.25 6.61 0.15
C GLY A 173 -17.82 7.42 -1.07
N ILE A 174 -16.72 7.04 -1.70
CA ILE A 174 -16.27 7.58 -2.99
C ILE A 174 -16.67 6.68 -4.16
N ARG A 175 -17.22 5.51 -3.85
CA ARG A 175 -17.87 4.54 -4.74
C ARG A 175 -19.24 4.18 -4.18
N ASN A 176 -20.07 3.52 -4.99
CA ASN A 176 -21.43 3.13 -4.61
C ASN A 176 -21.74 1.71 -5.11
N HIS A 177 -20.89 0.77 -4.70
CA HIS A 177 -20.93 -0.62 -5.15
C HIS A 177 -21.98 -1.45 -4.41
N VAL A 178 -22.53 -2.45 -5.08
CA VAL A 178 -23.21 -3.60 -4.46
C VAL A 178 -22.19 -4.71 -4.30
N LEU A 179 -21.91 -5.13 -3.07
CA LEU A 179 -20.97 -6.20 -2.79
C LEU A 179 -21.68 -7.55 -2.85
N VAL A 180 -21.25 -8.41 -3.77
CA VAL A 180 -21.62 -9.84 -3.77
C VAL A 180 -20.55 -10.57 -2.96
N LEU A 181 -20.84 -10.82 -1.68
CA LEU A 181 -19.89 -11.26 -0.67
C LEU A 181 -19.85 -12.78 -0.56
N PRO A 182 -18.72 -13.45 -0.91
CA PRO A 182 -18.55 -14.88 -0.65
C PRO A 182 -18.19 -15.11 0.83
N THR A 183 -19.03 -15.86 1.57
CA THR A 183 -18.73 -16.19 2.97
C THR A 183 -17.65 -17.28 3.11
N SER A 184 -17.44 -18.06 2.03
CA SER A 184 -16.41 -19.09 1.97
C SER A 184 -15.87 -19.28 0.55
N ILE A 185 -14.75 -20.00 0.42
CA ILE A 185 -14.15 -20.34 -0.87
C ILE A 185 -15.15 -21.04 -1.81
N CYS A 186 -16.04 -21.88 -1.28
CA CYS A 186 -17.03 -22.61 -2.06
C CYS A 186 -18.07 -21.71 -2.74
N ALA A 187 -18.26 -20.48 -2.25
CA ALA A 187 -19.19 -19.50 -2.82
C ALA A 187 -18.50 -18.58 -3.86
N SER A 188 -17.19 -18.51 -3.90
CA SER A 188 -16.42 -17.52 -4.66
C SER A 188 -16.72 -17.53 -6.16
N ASP A 189 -16.72 -18.70 -6.82
CA ASP A 189 -17.06 -18.80 -8.26
C ASP A 189 -18.51 -18.42 -8.55
N THR A 190 -19.43 -18.66 -7.61
CA THR A 190 -20.83 -18.27 -7.75
C THR A 190 -20.98 -16.76 -7.65
N THR A 191 -20.32 -16.13 -6.66
CA THR A 191 -20.33 -14.66 -6.51
C THR A 191 -19.72 -13.95 -7.71
N GLU A 192 -18.63 -14.50 -8.26
CA GLU A 192 -17.97 -13.96 -9.44
C GLU A 192 -18.94 -13.95 -10.66
N ARG A 193 -19.66 -15.05 -10.89
CA ARG A 193 -20.64 -15.14 -11.98
C ARG A 193 -21.79 -14.16 -11.80
N ILE A 194 -22.28 -13.98 -10.57
CA ILE A 194 -23.34 -13.01 -10.26
C ILE A 194 -22.81 -11.58 -10.51
N ALA A 195 -21.66 -11.23 -9.97
CA ALA A 195 -21.09 -9.88 -10.11
C ALA A 195 -20.80 -9.53 -11.58
N ARG A 196 -20.26 -10.46 -12.37
CA ARG A 196 -20.05 -10.26 -13.81
C ARG A 196 -21.33 -10.07 -14.62
N ALA A 197 -22.46 -10.60 -14.14
CA ALA A 197 -23.75 -10.48 -14.82
C ALA A 197 -24.46 -9.14 -14.56
N VAL A 198 -24.01 -8.34 -13.58
CA VAL A 198 -24.67 -7.11 -13.15
C VAL A 198 -23.64 -5.99 -12.97
N SER A 199 -23.63 -5.03 -13.88
CA SER A 199 -22.76 -3.84 -13.75
C SER A 199 -23.12 -3.06 -12.48
N GLY A 200 -22.13 -2.61 -11.73
CA GLY A 200 -22.30 -1.97 -10.41
C GLY A 200 -22.12 -2.92 -9.23
N CYS A 201 -22.04 -4.24 -9.51
CA CYS A 201 -21.62 -5.22 -8.52
C CYS A 201 -20.11 -5.39 -8.51
N VAL A 202 -19.58 -5.62 -7.31
CA VAL A 202 -18.18 -6.01 -7.07
C VAL A 202 -18.12 -7.27 -6.22
N THR A 203 -17.05 -8.03 -6.36
CA THR A 203 -16.77 -9.23 -5.57
C THR A 203 -15.26 -9.46 -5.53
N PHE A 204 -14.82 -10.33 -4.65
CA PHE A 204 -13.45 -10.82 -4.58
C PHE A 204 -13.45 -12.33 -4.34
N HIS A 205 -12.31 -12.97 -4.50
CA HIS A 205 -12.15 -14.39 -4.25
C HIS A 205 -11.77 -14.60 -2.77
N ASN A 206 -12.67 -15.18 -1.97
CA ASN A 206 -12.40 -15.53 -0.58
C ASN A 206 -11.78 -16.93 -0.52
N GLN A 207 -10.54 -17.04 -0.01
CA GLN A 207 -9.84 -18.32 0.14
C GLN A 207 -10.19 -19.06 1.43
N ASN A 208 -10.84 -18.39 2.37
CA ASN A 208 -11.13 -18.84 3.73
C ASN A 208 -12.61 -19.23 3.93
N GLY A 209 -13.06 -19.29 5.17
CA GLY A 209 -14.45 -19.43 5.57
C GLY A 209 -14.88 -20.84 5.95
N CYS A 210 -14.02 -21.86 5.73
CA CYS A 210 -14.30 -23.23 6.10
C CYS A 210 -13.05 -23.91 6.67
N SER A 211 -13.25 -24.92 7.55
CA SER A 211 -12.15 -25.72 8.14
C SER A 211 -11.09 -24.91 8.88
N GLN A 212 -11.45 -23.76 9.41
CA GLN A 212 -10.57 -22.88 10.17
C GLN A 212 -10.69 -23.15 11.68
N VAL A 213 -9.59 -22.95 12.42
CA VAL A 213 -9.63 -22.85 13.88
C VAL A 213 -10.36 -21.57 14.30
N ASN A 214 -10.91 -21.54 15.51
CA ASN A 214 -11.78 -20.45 15.96
C ASN A 214 -11.17 -19.06 15.80
N ILE A 215 -9.86 -18.89 16.04
CA ILE A 215 -9.18 -17.59 15.92
C ILE A 215 -9.14 -17.11 14.45
N ASP A 216 -8.85 -18.01 13.52
CA ASP A 216 -8.83 -17.70 12.09
C ASP A 216 -10.25 -17.47 11.53
N GLN A 217 -11.21 -18.27 12.02
CA GLN A 217 -12.62 -18.08 11.66
C GLN A 217 -13.13 -16.71 12.11
N GLN A 218 -12.81 -16.30 13.34
CA GLN A 218 -13.21 -14.98 13.85
C GLN A 218 -12.55 -13.86 13.03
N MET A 219 -11.24 -13.98 12.72
CA MET A 219 -10.54 -13.01 11.88
C MET A 219 -11.18 -12.91 10.49
N THR A 220 -11.56 -14.04 9.89
CA THR A 220 -12.24 -14.07 8.59
C THR A 220 -13.60 -13.37 8.68
N VAL A 221 -14.43 -13.70 9.68
CA VAL A 221 -15.75 -13.05 9.88
C VAL A 221 -15.60 -11.55 10.09
N ASP A 222 -14.65 -11.12 10.93
CA ASP A 222 -14.42 -9.70 11.20
C ASP A 222 -13.95 -8.94 9.96
N THR A 223 -13.09 -9.58 9.15
CA THR A 223 -12.63 -8.99 7.88
C THR A 223 -13.77 -8.88 6.88
N LEU A 224 -14.57 -9.94 6.68
CA LEU A 224 -15.73 -9.91 5.78
C LEU A 224 -16.74 -8.85 6.21
N ALA A 225 -17.01 -8.75 7.53
CA ALA A 225 -17.89 -7.73 8.07
C ALA A 225 -17.35 -6.31 7.86
N GLY A 226 -16.04 -6.10 8.00
CA GLY A 226 -15.37 -4.83 7.74
C GLY A 226 -15.45 -4.42 6.27
N LEU A 227 -15.15 -5.34 5.35
CA LEU A 227 -15.28 -5.12 3.91
C LEU A 227 -16.71 -4.77 3.51
N ALA A 228 -17.72 -5.45 4.06
CA ALA A 228 -19.13 -5.16 3.86
C ALA A 228 -19.55 -3.79 4.42
N ALA A 229 -18.97 -3.40 5.56
CA ALA A 229 -19.25 -2.12 6.21
C ALA A 229 -18.56 -0.93 5.54
N ASN A 230 -17.56 -1.16 4.66
CA ASN A 230 -16.81 -0.07 4.01
C ASN A 230 -17.76 0.95 3.36
N PRO A 231 -17.51 2.27 3.52
CA PRO A 231 -18.41 3.32 3.00
C PRO A 231 -18.60 3.29 1.49
N ASN A 232 -17.69 2.69 0.72
CA ASN A 232 -17.84 2.51 -0.74
C ASN A 232 -18.92 1.50 -1.13
N ILE A 233 -19.39 0.68 -0.19
CA ILE A 233 -20.46 -0.29 -0.38
C ILE A 233 -21.80 0.32 -0.03
N TYR A 234 -22.76 0.21 -0.93
CA TYR A 234 -24.15 0.60 -0.72
C TYR A 234 -24.94 -0.48 0.02
N SER A 235 -24.90 -1.70 -0.51
CA SER A 235 -25.60 -2.86 0.03
C SER A 235 -24.83 -4.16 -0.25
N VAL A 236 -25.22 -5.25 0.39
CA VAL A 236 -24.54 -6.54 0.34
C VAL A 236 -25.48 -7.67 -0.05
N LEU A 237 -25.04 -8.54 -0.96
CA LEU A 237 -25.59 -9.87 -1.17
C LEU A 237 -24.60 -10.90 -0.63
N ALA A 238 -24.84 -11.42 0.57
CA ALA A 238 -24.00 -12.46 1.17
C ALA A 238 -24.39 -13.83 0.59
N VAL A 239 -23.43 -14.50 -0.03
CA VAL A 239 -23.60 -15.82 -0.66
C VAL A 239 -22.78 -16.86 0.08
N SER A 240 -23.46 -17.90 0.56
CA SER A 240 -22.86 -19.03 1.26
C SER A 240 -23.13 -20.35 0.52
N LEU A 241 -22.31 -21.37 0.82
CA LEU A 241 -22.62 -22.74 0.40
C LEU A 241 -23.76 -23.33 1.24
N GLY A 242 -23.69 -23.18 2.57
CA GLY A 242 -24.67 -23.69 3.54
C GLY A 242 -24.11 -24.65 4.60
N CYS A 243 -22.84 -25.11 4.46
CA CYS A 243 -22.19 -25.98 5.43
C CYS A 243 -20.81 -25.51 5.90
N GLU A 244 -20.42 -24.31 5.53
CA GLU A 244 -19.14 -23.69 5.90
C GLU A 244 -19.09 -23.25 7.38
N GLY A 245 -17.87 -23.03 7.89
CA GLY A 245 -17.67 -22.50 9.24
C GLY A 245 -18.16 -21.04 9.38
N CYS A 246 -17.91 -20.20 8.38
CA CYS A 246 -18.41 -18.83 8.33
C CYS A 246 -19.83 -18.80 7.75
N GLN A 247 -20.80 -19.38 8.47
CA GLN A 247 -22.19 -19.42 8.05
C GLN A 247 -22.78 -18.02 7.86
N ASN A 248 -23.80 -17.93 7.01
CA ASN A 248 -24.46 -16.66 6.67
C ASN A 248 -24.86 -15.85 7.90
N ASP A 249 -25.56 -16.47 8.85
CA ASP A 249 -26.05 -15.78 10.04
C ASP A 249 -24.92 -15.17 10.86
N LEU A 250 -23.81 -15.91 11.03
CA LEU A 250 -22.62 -15.42 11.73
C LEU A 250 -22.01 -14.18 11.06
N VAL A 251 -21.90 -14.21 9.71
CA VAL A 251 -21.35 -13.09 8.93
C VAL A 251 -22.30 -11.90 8.93
N VAL A 252 -23.61 -12.14 8.73
CA VAL A 252 -24.64 -11.09 8.73
C VAL A 252 -24.74 -10.41 10.10
N ASP A 253 -24.71 -11.18 11.21
CA ASP A 253 -24.68 -10.63 12.56
C ASP A 253 -23.44 -9.78 12.82
N ALA A 254 -22.29 -10.17 12.28
CA ALA A 254 -21.07 -9.38 12.38
C ALA A 254 -21.14 -8.09 11.56
N ILE A 255 -21.75 -8.14 10.36
CA ILE A 255 -22.00 -6.94 9.53
C ILE A 255 -22.96 -5.98 10.26
N ALA A 256 -24.05 -6.49 10.82
CA ALA A 256 -25.06 -5.69 11.53
C ALA A 256 -24.52 -4.96 12.77
N LYS A 257 -23.43 -5.46 13.37
CA LYS A 257 -22.71 -4.76 14.47
C LYS A 257 -21.88 -3.58 13.99
N ARG A 258 -21.53 -3.53 12.69
CA ARG A 258 -20.65 -2.50 12.11
C ARG A 258 -21.39 -1.47 11.26
N THR A 259 -22.54 -1.84 10.67
CA THR A 259 -23.30 -0.96 9.78
C THR A 259 -24.78 -1.34 9.74
N ASN A 260 -25.62 -0.39 9.33
CA ASN A 260 -27.07 -0.59 9.12
C ASN A 260 -27.44 -0.76 7.63
N LYS A 261 -26.47 -1.06 6.77
CA LYS A 261 -26.71 -1.30 5.34
C LYS A 261 -27.59 -2.51 5.11
N GLU A 262 -28.35 -2.51 4.01
CA GLU A 262 -29.13 -3.66 3.59
C GLU A 262 -28.22 -4.84 3.26
N VAL A 263 -28.49 -6.00 3.88
CA VAL A 263 -27.83 -7.27 3.62
C VAL A 263 -28.88 -8.29 3.22
N ARG A 264 -28.77 -8.79 1.98
CA ARG A 264 -29.55 -9.95 1.53
C ARG A 264 -28.68 -11.19 1.52
N THR A 265 -29.30 -12.36 1.69
CA THR A 265 -28.59 -13.64 1.80
C THR A 265 -29.03 -14.60 0.71
N LEU A 266 -28.11 -15.46 0.29
CA LEU A 266 -28.35 -16.54 -0.66
C LEU A 266 -27.54 -17.77 -0.26
N ILE A 267 -28.23 -18.92 -0.05
CA ILE A 267 -27.60 -20.18 0.32
C ILE A 267 -27.67 -21.14 -0.86
N ILE A 268 -26.51 -21.50 -1.43
CA ILE A 268 -26.41 -22.30 -2.67
C ILE A 268 -27.14 -23.65 -2.53
N GLN A 269 -26.98 -24.33 -1.39
CA GLN A 269 -27.62 -25.63 -1.14
C GLN A 269 -29.14 -25.51 -1.05
N GLU A 270 -29.67 -24.45 -0.45
CA GLU A 270 -31.12 -24.25 -0.26
C GLU A 270 -31.84 -23.92 -1.56
N VAL A 271 -31.22 -23.11 -2.42
CA VAL A 271 -31.82 -22.75 -3.72
C VAL A 271 -31.68 -23.86 -4.76
N GLY A 272 -30.97 -24.95 -4.42
CA GLY A 272 -30.87 -26.15 -5.27
C GLY A 272 -29.70 -26.13 -6.25
N GLY A 273 -28.56 -25.51 -5.86
CA GLY A 273 -27.28 -25.59 -6.55
C GLY A 273 -26.86 -24.32 -7.29
N SER A 274 -25.64 -24.33 -7.80
CA SER A 274 -24.95 -23.14 -8.32
C SER A 274 -25.66 -22.45 -9.49
N ILE A 275 -26.32 -23.21 -10.40
CA ILE A 275 -27.04 -22.60 -11.55
C ILE A 275 -28.19 -21.73 -11.04
N ARG A 276 -29.02 -22.27 -10.13
CA ARG A 276 -30.13 -21.53 -9.53
C ARG A 276 -29.65 -20.38 -8.64
N ALA A 277 -28.53 -20.58 -7.94
CA ALA A 277 -27.92 -19.53 -7.13
C ALA A 277 -27.44 -18.36 -7.99
N VAL A 278 -26.84 -18.60 -9.15
CA VAL A 278 -26.48 -17.53 -10.10
C VAL A 278 -27.71 -16.82 -10.66
N GLU A 279 -28.77 -17.55 -11.02
CA GLU A 279 -30.04 -16.96 -11.51
C GLU A 279 -30.67 -16.05 -10.46
N GLU A 280 -30.93 -16.58 -9.27
CA GLU A 280 -31.56 -15.84 -8.17
C GLU A 280 -30.68 -14.71 -7.65
N GLY A 281 -29.36 -14.97 -7.47
CA GLY A 281 -28.42 -13.94 -7.05
C GLY A 281 -28.32 -12.79 -8.04
N THR A 282 -28.36 -13.07 -9.36
CA THR A 282 -28.40 -12.03 -10.40
C THR A 282 -29.68 -11.20 -10.31
N ARG A 283 -30.82 -11.81 -10.00
CA ARG A 283 -32.09 -11.09 -9.79
C ARG A 283 -31.99 -10.15 -8.60
N ILE A 284 -31.52 -10.66 -7.45
CA ILE A 284 -31.34 -9.86 -6.23
C ILE A 284 -30.33 -8.73 -6.46
N ALA A 285 -29.18 -9.03 -7.07
CA ALA A 285 -28.15 -8.05 -7.34
C ALA A 285 -28.63 -6.90 -8.23
N ARG A 286 -29.49 -7.18 -9.23
CA ARG A 286 -30.11 -6.14 -10.08
C ARG A 286 -31.05 -5.23 -9.30
N GLU A 287 -31.80 -5.76 -8.35
CA GLU A 287 -32.66 -4.97 -7.46
C GLU A 287 -31.81 -4.01 -6.61
N LEU A 288 -30.78 -4.54 -5.95
CA LEU A 288 -29.86 -3.75 -5.12
C LEU A 288 -29.12 -2.67 -5.92
N VAL A 289 -28.65 -2.98 -7.13
CA VAL A 289 -28.01 -1.98 -8.02
C VAL A 289 -28.99 -0.91 -8.46
N ARG A 290 -30.26 -1.28 -8.76
CA ARG A 290 -31.29 -0.31 -9.08
C ARG A 290 -31.50 0.67 -7.93
N GLU A 291 -31.55 0.19 -6.70
CA GLU A 291 -31.68 1.03 -5.51
C GLU A 291 -30.44 1.92 -5.32
N ALA A 292 -29.24 1.34 -5.44
CA ALA A 292 -27.99 2.10 -5.39
C ALA A 292 -27.93 3.22 -6.44
N SER A 293 -28.50 3.00 -7.65
CA SER A 293 -28.49 3.98 -8.73
C SER A 293 -29.34 5.24 -8.46
N LEU A 294 -30.20 5.20 -7.45
CA LEU A 294 -31.00 6.35 -7.01
C LEU A 294 -30.22 7.28 -6.05
N CYS A 295 -29.07 6.84 -5.55
CA CYS A 295 -28.26 7.68 -4.70
C CYS A 295 -27.51 8.74 -5.51
N GLU A 296 -27.57 9.98 -5.05
CA GLU A 296 -26.84 11.09 -5.64
C GLU A 296 -25.57 11.39 -4.85
N ARG A 297 -24.55 11.89 -5.55
CA ARG A 297 -23.34 12.40 -4.91
C ARG A 297 -23.60 13.80 -4.35
N GLU A 298 -23.18 14.05 -3.12
CA GLU A 298 -23.21 15.36 -2.47
C GLU A 298 -21.81 15.89 -2.20
N GLU A 299 -21.69 17.15 -1.84
CA GLU A 299 -20.42 17.77 -1.46
C GLU A 299 -19.97 17.29 -0.08
N CYS A 300 -18.76 16.76 -0.01
CA CYS A 300 -18.13 16.23 1.19
C CYS A 300 -16.73 16.83 1.34
N GLY A 301 -16.27 17.01 2.57
CA GLY A 301 -14.91 17.46 2.84
C GLY A 301 -13.89 16.33 2.80
N VAL A 302 -12.65 16.60 2.45
CA VAL A 302 -11.57 15.59 2.53
C VAL A 302 -11.27 15.16 3.96
N ASP A 303 -11.68 15.95 4.96
CA ASP A 303 -11.64 15.60 6.38
C ASP A 303 -12.49 14.38 6.75
N GLU A 304 -13.46 14.01 5.90
CA GLU A 304 -14.30 12.82 6.07
C GLU A 304 -13.65 11.53 5.52
N LEU A 305 -12.46 11.63 4.90
CA LEU A 305 -11.74 10.47 4.36
C LEU A 305 -10.93 9.72 5.42
N ILE A 306 -10.88 8.41 5.25
CA ILE A 306 -9.88 7.51 5.84
C ILE A 306 -8.97 7.08 4.70
N PHE A 307 -7.76 7.62 4.68
CA PHE A 307 -6.77 7.50 3.62
C PHE A 307 -5.76 6.41 3.98
N GLY A 308 -5.70 5.33 3.21
CA GLY A 308 -4.75 4.24 3.43
C GLY A 308 -3.45 4.43 2.66
N THR A 309 -2.33 4.03 3.24
CA THR A 309 -1.01 4.03 2.59
C THR A 309 -0.42 2.63 2.59
N ASN A 310 0.12 2.17 1.47
CA ASN A 310 0.80 0.87 1.33
C ASN A 310 2.00 0.98 0.38
N CYS A 311 2.93 0.04 0.43
CA CYS A 311 3.97 -0.08 -0.60
C CYS A 311 4.30 -1.54 -0.92
N GLY A 312 4.59 -1.82 -2.19
CA GLY A 312 4.95 -3.16 -2.65
C GLY A 312 5.86 -3.14 -3.87
N GLY A 313 6.66 -4.20 -4.06
CA GLY A 313 7.68 -4.21 -5.09
C GLY A 313 8.68 -3.06 -4.92
N SER A 314 9.03 -2.73 -3.67
CA SER A 314 9.84 -1.56 -3.33
C SER A 314 11.27 -1.68 -3.85
N ASP A 315 11.83 -0.56 -4.26
CA ASP A 315 13.26 -0.36 -4.53
C ASP A 315 13.74 0.91 -3.79
N THR A 316 14.98 1.30 -4.01
CA THR A 316 15.52 2.50 -3.36
C THR A 316 14.75 3.77 -3.74
N SER A 317 14.18 3.86 -4.97
CA SER A 317 13.40 5.03 -5.39
C SER A 317 12.12 5.21 -4.57
N SER A 318 11.58 4.11 -4.02
CA SER A 318 10.42 4.17 -3.13
C SER A 318 10.71 4.99 -1.89
N GLY A 319 11.85 4.73 -1.23
CA GLY A 319 12.26 5.48 -0.03
C GLY A 319 12.80 6.88 -0.30
N LEU A 320 13.32 7.14 -1.52
CA LEU A 320 13.83 8.47 -1.90
C LEU A 320 12.74 9.44 -2.38
N GLY A 321 11.69 8.92 -3.01
CA GLY A 321 10.73 9.76 -3.72
C GLY A 321 9.27 9.43 -3.42
N SER A 322 8.76 8.26 -3.83
CA SER A 322 7.32 7.99 -3.74
C SER A 322 6.80 7.87 -2.30
N ASN A 323 7.52 7.25 -1.37
CA ASN A 323 7.09 7.19 0.03
C ASN A 323 7.13 8.55 0.74
N PRO A 324 8.19 9.36 0.60
CA PRO A 324 8.18 10.74 1.10
C PRO A 324 7.02 11.58 0.52
N LEU A 325 6.72 11.45 -0.78
CA LEU A 325 5.59 12.16 -1.39
C LEU A 325 4.25 11.74 -0.79
N ILE A 326 4.05 10.43 -0.53
CA ILE A 326 2.86 9.95 0.20
C ILE A 326 2.83 10.54 1.62
N GLY A 327 3.99 10.65 2.28
CA GLY A 327 4.11 11.26 3.60
C GLY A 327 3.67 12.72 3.63
N GLU A 328 4.07 13.51 2.65
CA GLU A 328 3.61 14.90 2.49
C GLU A 328 2.09 14.99 2.29
N VAL A 329 1.52 14.07 1.49
CA VAL A 329 0.06 13.97 1.33
C VAL A 329 -0.60 13.52 2.63
N SER A 330 -0.01 12.56 3.36
CA SER A 330 -0.51 12.10 4.66
C SER A 330 -0.57 13.24 5.67
N ASP A 331 0.51 14.02 5.79
CA ASP A 331 0.56 15.19 6.68
C ASP A 331 -0.46 16.26 6.27
N TRP A 332 -0.60 16.50 4.97
CA TRP A 332 -1.62 17.41 4.46
C TRP A 332 -3.04 16.93 4.79
N MET A 333 -3.34 15.64 4.61
CA MET A 333 -4.64 15.04 4.93
C MET A 333 -4.95 15.19 6.43
N VAL A 334 -3.97 14.89 7.30
CA VAL A 334 -4.09 15.07 8.75
C VAL A 334 -4.36 16.54 9.10
N ALA A 335 -3.66 17.47 8.45
CA ALA A 335 -3.88 18.91 8.65
C ALA A 335 -5.27 19.37 8.18
N GLN A 336 -5.89 18.67 7.22
CA GLN A 336 -7.29 18.91 6.83
C GLN A 336 -8.30 18.25 7.78
N GLY A 337 -7.89 17.44 8.74
CA GLY A 337 -8.77 16.73 9.67
C GLY A 337 -9.14 15.30 9.25
N ALA A 338 -8.56 14.77 8.19
CA ALA A 338 -8.76 13.40 7.75
C ALA A 338 -8.07 12.38 8.67
N THR A 339 -8.39 11.11 8.47
CA THR A 339 -7.62 9.99 9.05
C THR A 339 -6.67 9.43 8.00
N THR A 340 -5.40 9.22 8.37
CA THR A 340 -4.42 8.50 7.55
C THR A 340 -3.98 7.23 8.25
N VAL A 341 -3.77 6.15 7.49
CA VAL A 341 -3.46 4.83 8.03
C VAL A 341 -2.13 4.34 7.49
N LEU A 342 -1.15 4.18 8.37
CA LEU A 342 0.07 3.43 8.10
C LEU A 342 -0.17 1.95 8.42
N CYS A 343 0.34 1.05 7.59
CA CYS A 343 0.19 -0.39 7.76
C CYS A 343 1.51 -1.13 7.47
N GLU A 344 1.46 -2.47 7.30
CA GLU A 344 2.62 -3.31 6.96
C GLU A 344 3.61 -3.45 8.14
N THR A 345 3.14 -4.04 9.26
CA THR A 345 3.92 -4.21 10.50
C THR A 345 5.33 -4.79 10.28
N PRO A 346 5.57 -5.79 9.41
CA PRO A 346 6.93 -6.27 9.12
C PRO A 346 7.87 -5.22 8.55
N GLU A 347 7.33 -4.19 7.89
CA GLU A 347 8.08 -3.09 7.29
C GLU A 347 8.25 -1.88 8.22
N LEU A 348 7.89 -2.05 9.50
CA LEU A 348 8.22 -1.11 10.57
C LEU A 348 9.46 -1.54 11.35
N PHE A 349 9.91 -2.79 11.16
CA PHE A 349 11.02 -3.41 11.89
C PHE A 349 12.34 -2.65 11.65
N GLY A 350 12.95 -2.16 12.72
CA GLY A 350 14.16 -1.32 12.67
C GLY A 350 13.88 0.19 12.56
N GLY A 351 12.62 0.59 12.25
CA GLY A 351 12.15 1.99 12.25
C GLY A 351 11.07 2.27 13.31
N GLU A 352 10.63 1.24 14.05
CA GLU A 352 9.55 1.35 15.03
C GLU A 352 9.80 2.36 16.15
N HIS A 353 11.06 2.55 16.53
CA HIS A 353 11.46 3.54 17.54
C HIS A 353 11.20 4.99 17.09
N ILE A 354 11.36 5.27 15.78
CA ILE A 354 11.08 6.60 15.21
C ILE A 354 9.58 6.87 15.29
N LEU A 355 8.76 5.87 14.96
CA LEU A 355 7.31 5.98 15.04
C LEU A 355 6.83 6.12 16.50
N ALA A 356 7.37 5.31 17.40
CA ALA A 356 7.01 5.34 18.81
C ALA A 356 7.31 6.70 19.48
N ARG A 357 8.40 7.37 19.09
CA ARG A 357 8.73 8.72 19.57
C ARG A 357 7.72 9.80 19.14
N ARG A 358 6.95 9.55 18.07
CA ARG A 358 5.91 10.46 17.56
C ARG A 358 4.51 10.11 18.05
N ALA A 359 4.39 9.17 18.98
CA ALA A 359 3.09 8.76 19.51
C ALA A 359 2.47 9.87 20.38
N ALA A 360 1.15 10.01 20.32
CA ALA A 360 0.40 11.00 21.11
C ALA A 360 0.50 10.75 22.62
N THR A 361 0.67 9.49 23.03
CA THR A 361 0.87 9.09 24.42
C THR A 361 1.91 7.97 24.52
N PRO A 362 2.53 7.77 25.70
CA PRO A 362 3.45 6.65 25.93
C PRO A 362 2.82 5.29 25.64
N GLU A 363 1.52 5.13 25.94
CA GLU A 363 0.80 3.86 25.70
C GLU A 363 0.67 3.55 24.21
N VAL A 364 0.41 4.57 23.37
CA VAL A 364 0.39 4.40 21.90
C VAL A 364 1.79 4.07 21.37
N GLY A 365 2.84 4.72 21.91
CA GLY A 365 4.22 4.39 21.57
C GLY A 365 4.57 2.93 21.89
N GLU A 366 4.19 2.47 23.08
CA GLU A 366 4.38 1.07 23.49
C GLU A 366 3.58 0.10 22.60
N GLN A 367 2.37 0.48 22.15
CA GLN A 367 1.60 -0.33 21.21
C GLN A 367 2.30 -0.46 19.86
N VAL A 368 2.91 0.61 19.33
CA VAL A 368 3.72 0.57 18.09
C VAL A 368 4.89 -0.42 18.25
N LEU A 369 5.64 -0.32 19.34
CA LEU A 369 6.75 -1.25 19.62
C LEU A 369 6.24 -2.69 19.80
N LYS A 370 5.07 -2.84 20.43
CA LYS A 370 4.49 -4.15 20.74
C LYS A 370 4.10 -4.93 19.48
N ILE A 371 3.43 -4.31 18.51
CA ILE A 371 3.01 -5.02 17.28
C ILE A 371 4.22 -5.56 16.51
N VAL A 372 5.33 -4.81 16.44
CA VAL A 372 6.57 -5.26 15.78
C VAL A 372 7.22 -6.41 16.55
N ARG A 373 7.34 -6.30 17.88
CA ARG A 373 7.89 -7.37 18.72
C ARG A 373 7.04 -8.65 18.71
N ASP A 374 5.72 -8.51 18.68
CA ASP A 374 4.82 -9.67 18.64
C ASP A 374 4.88 -10.35 17.27
N TYR A 375 5.03 -9.57 16.17
CA TYR A 375 5.24 -10.13 14.84
C TYR A 375 6.57 -10.89 14.76
N GLU A 376 7.66 -10.33 15.32
CA GLU A 376 8.96 -11.01 15.39
C GLU A 376 8.85 -12.34 16.16
N LYS A 377 8.20 -12.35 17.34
CA LYS A 377 7.96 -13.57 18.11
C LYS A 377 7.16 -14.60 17.32
N TYR A 378 6.14 -14.14 16.60
CA TYR A 378 5.32 -15.02 15.75
C TYR A 378 6.17 -15.72 14.69
N VAL A 379 7.02 -14.98 13.97
CA VAL A 379 7.94 -15.56 12.98
C VAL A 379 8.92 -16.54 13.62
N GLN A 380 9.47 -16.19 14.79
CA GLN A 380 10.40 -17.06 15.54
C GLN A 380 9.77 -18.38 15.99
N MET A 381 8.45 -18.45 16.21
CA MET A 381 7.76 -19.72 16.56
C MET A 381 7.90 -20.78 15.46
N PHE A 382 8.14 -20.37 14.21
CA PHE A 382 8.39 -21.27 13.07
C PHE A 382 9.88 -21.54 12.84
N GLY A 383 10.77 -21.06 13.69
CA GLY A 383 12.22 -21.18 13.54
C GLY A 383 12.81 -20.25 12.48
N ALA A 384 12.03 -19.27 12.00
CA ALA A 384 12.44 -18.27 11.03
C ALA A 384 12.81 -16.93 11.70
N GLN A 385 13.42 -16.03 10.94
CA GLN A 385 13.77 -14.68 11.38
C GLN A 385 13.10 -13.63 10.49
N MET A 386 12.82 -12.44 11.02
CA MET A 386 12.20 -11.32 10.28
C MET A 386 12.96 -10.93 9.01
N ARG A 387 14.27 -11.11 9.02
CA ARG A 387 15.16 -10.76 7.90
C ARG A 387 15.25 -11.84 6.81
N GLU A 388 14.58 -12.99 7.01
CA GLU A 388 14.53 -14.04 5.99
C GLU A 388 13.48 -13.71 4.94
N GLY A 389 13.91 -13.57 3.67
CA GLY A 389 12.99 -13.28 2.55
C GLY A 389 12.52 -11.82 2.47
N ASN A 390 12.92 -10.96 3.39
CA ASN A 390 12.66 -9.52 3.34
C ASN A 390 13.93 -8.73 3.69
N PRO A 391 14.50 -7.93 2.76
CA PRO A 391 14.04 -7.63 1.40
C PRO A 391 14.05 -8.84 0.45
N SER A 392 13.13 -8.85 -0.52
CA SER A 392 13.10 -9.88 -1.56
C SER A 392 14.28 -9.74 -2.55
N PRO A 393 14.61 -10.76 -3.35
CA PRO A 393 15.65 -10.64 -4.39
C PRO A 393 15.43 -9.45 -5.34
N GLY A 394 14.15 -9.15 -5.69
CA GLY A 394 13.82 -7.99 -6.52
C GLY A 394 14.11 -6.66 -5.81
N ASN A 395 13.78 -6.56 -4.52
CA ASN A 395 14.12 -5.38 -3.73
C ASN A 395 15.64 -5.15 -3.65
N MET A 396 16.42 -6.23 -3.47
CA MET A 396 17.89 -6.16 -3.46
C MET A 396 18.44 -5.72 -4.82
N ALA A 397 17.94 -6.30 -5.92
CA ALA A 397 18.31 -5.86 -7.27
C ALA A 397 17.95 -4.38 -7.54
N GLY A 398 16.95 -3.84 -6.83
CA GLY A 398 16.57 -2.42 -6.84
C GLY A 398 17.34 -1.54 -5.84
N GLY A 399 18.45 -2.03 -5.27
CA GLY A 399 19.40 -1.27 -4.44
C GLY A 399 19.20 -1.38 -2.93
N LEU A 400 18.15 -2.07 -2.43
CA LEU A 400 17.96 -2.29 -1.00
C LEU A 400 18.88 -3.41 -0.47
N THR A 401 19.42 -3.26 0.75
CA THR A 401 20.34 -4.24 1.34
C THR A 401 19.75 -4.99 2.52
N THR A 402 19.08 -4.29 3.41
CA THR A 402 18.65 -4.81 4.70
C THR A 402 17.17 -4.53 4.93
N LEU A 403 16.55 -5.24 5.86
CA LEU A 403 15.17 -4.97 6.27
C LEU A 403 15.07 -3.58 6.92
N GLU A 404 16.06 -3.18 7.71
CA GLU A 404 16.14 -1.88 8.35
C GLU A 404 16.13 -0.75 7.29
N GLU A 405 16.91 -0.86 6.21
CA GLU A 405 16.91 0.11 5.12
C GLU A 405 15.53 0.20 4.45
N LYS A 406 14.91 -0.96 4.17
CA LYS A 406 13.58 -1.02 3.57
C LYS A 406 12.54 -0.37 4.48
N SER A 407 12.57 -0.67 5.77
CA SER A 407 11.65 -0.15 6.78
C SER A 407 11.78 1.36 6.96
N LEU A 408 13.00 1.87 7.05
CA LEU A 408 13.23 3.32 7.11
C LEU A 408 12.65 4.04 5.89
N GLY A 409 12.79 3.46 4.69
CA GLY A 409 12.14 3.99 3.49
C GLY A 409 10.61 3.86 3.54
N CYS A 410 10.07 2.80 4.16
CA CYS A 410 8.63 2.53 4.26
C CYS A 410 7.92 3.52 5.18
N ILE A 411 8.47 3.79 6.38
CA ILE A 411 7.83 4.65 7.39
C ILE A 411 7.64 6.11 6.93
N HIS A 412 8.36 6.54 5.89
CA HIS A 412 8.16 7.88 5.29
C HIS A 412 6.74 8.11 4.77
N LYS A 413 5.98 7.05 4.42
CA LYS A 413 4.57 7.16 4.04
C LYS A 413 3.68 7.78 5.13
N ALA A 414 4.11 7.69 6.39
CA ALA A 414 3.42 8.27 7.53
C ALA A 414 3.63 9.78 7.70
N GLY A 415 4.46 10.42 6.86
CA GLY A 415 4.86 11.81 7.06
C GLY A 415 5.48 12.04 8.44
N HIS A 416 5.18 13.19 9.04
CA HIS A 416 5.71 13.64 10.33
C HIS A 416 4.62 13.79 11.41
N SER A 417 3.36 13.52 11.06
CA SER A 417 2.22 13.67 11.98
C SER A 417 2.31 12.77 13.19
N THR A 418 1.66 13.18 14.29
CA THR A 418 1.56 12.42 15.53
C THR A 418 0.73 11.16 15.33
N ILE A 419 1.19 10.01 15.83
CA ILE A 419 0.46 8.74 15.81
C ILE A 419 -0.53 8.71 16.99
N ASN A 420 -1.81 8.72 16.69
CA ASN A 420 -2.87 8.84 17.68
C ASN A 420 -3.41 7.50 18.21
N ALA A 421 -3.29 6.44 17.42
CA ALA A 421 -3.76 5.09 17.82
C ALA A 421 -3.08 3.99 17.02
N VAL A 422 -3.12 2.76 17.58
CA VAL A 422 -2.76 1.51 16.91
C VAL A 422 -3.98 0.60 16.89
N TYR A 423 -4.34 0.11 15.70
CA TYR A 423 -5.51 -0.75 15.50
C TYR A 423 -5.07 -2.18 15.15
N PRO A 424 -5.74 -3.20 15.68
CA PRO A 424 -5.56 -4.57 15.22
C PRO A 424 -6.08 -4.73 13.79
N TYR A 425 -5.70 -5.81 13.12
CA TYR A 425 -6.08 -6.14 11.75
C TYR A 425 -7.59 -6.03 11.53
N ALA A 426 -8.01 -5.34 10.45
CA ALA A 426 -9.40 -5.15 10.04
C ALA A 426 -10.34 -4.52 11.10
N ALA A 427 -9.80 -3.96 12.19
CA ALA A 427 -10.59 -3.24 13.18
C ALA A 427 -11.17 -1.94 12.58
N HIS A 428 -12.37 -1.59 12.98
CA HIS A 428 -13.02 -0.37 12.49
C HIS A 428 -12.25 0.88 12.95
N ILE A 429 -11.87 1.71 12.00
CA ILE A 429 -11.22 3.01 12.20
C ILE A 429 -12.28 4.10 12.07
N ALA A 430 -12.37 5.00 13.04
CA ALA A 430 -13.23 6.16 12.94
C ALA A 430 -12.60 7.24 12.04
N SER A 431 -13.43 8.12 11.45
CA SER A 431 -12.96 9.35 10.80
C SER A 431 -12.40 10.35 11.82
N HIS A 432 -11.64 11.35 11.33
CA HIS A 432 -11.07 12.44 12.14
C HIS A 432 -10.08 12.00 13.24
N GLN A 433 -9.34 10.90 12.99
CA GLN A 433 -8.36 10.37 13.94
C GLN A 433 -6.92 10.90 13.71
N GLY A 434 -6.67 11.63 12.61
CA GLY A 434 -5.32 11.97 12.21
C GLY A 434 -4.53 10.72 11.78
N LEU A 435 -3.24 10.65 12.08
CA LEU A 435 -2.42 9.48 11.72
C LEU A 435 -2.63 8.33 12.72
N VAL A 436 -2.92 7.15 12.18
CA VAL A 436 -3.04 5.91 12.95
C VAL A 436 -2.23 4.78 12.29
N VAL A 437 -1.92 3.74 13.05
CA VAL A 437 -1.26 2.52 12.56
C VAL A 437 -2.25 1.36 12.63
N MET A 438 -2.31 0.53 11.59
CA MET A 438 -3.01 -0.75 11.65
C MET A 438 -2.01 -1.89 11.55
N ASP A 439 -2.07 -2.82 12.49
CA ASP A 439 -1.28 -4.05 12.46
C ASP A 439 -1.73 -4.94 11.30
N THR A 440 -0.92 -5.01 10.24
CA THR A 440 -1.20 -5.83 9.05
C THR A 440 0.04 -6.63 8.64
N PRO A 441 -0.14 -7.78 7.97
CA PRO A 441 1.00 -8.49 7.38
C PRO A 441 1.64 -7.69 6.23
N GLY A 442 2.86 -8.07 5.85
CA GLY A 442 3.60 -7.45 4.73
C GLY A 442 3.21 -7.98 3.34
N ASN A 443 2.14 -8.76 3.22
CA ASN A 443 1.59 -9.21 1.93
C ASN A 443 0.58 -8.18 1.42
N ASP A 444 0.85 -7.57 0.26
CA ASP A 444 0.08 -6.43 -0.27
C ASP A 444 -1.44 -6.68 -0.29
N PRO A 445 -2.00 -7.78 -0.88
CA PRO A 445 -3.44 -7.99 -0.89
C PRO A 445 -4.06 -8.16 0.50
N SER A 446 -3.31 -8.72 1.46
CA SER A 446 -3.77 -8.88 2.84
C SER A 446 -3.70 -7.56 3.60
N SER A 447 -2.64 -6.78 3.42
CA SER A 447 -2.48 -5.48 4.06
C SER A 447 -3.53 -4.49 3.57
N VAL A 448 -3.64 -4.31 2.24
CA VAL A 448 -4.64 -3.46 1.60
C VAL A 448 -6.07 -3.91 1.98
N GLY A 449 -6.33 -5.23 1.97
CA GLY A 449 -7.62 -5.79 2.40
C GLY A 449 -7.96 -5.43 3.85
N GLY A 450 -6.97 -5.48 4.75
CA GLY A 450 -7.12 -5.15 6.18
C GLY A 450 -7.49 -3.70 6.42
N ILE A 451 -6.77 -2.75 5.81
CA ILE A 451 -7.07 -1.31 5.98
C ILE A 451 -8.40 -0.91 5.30
N ILE A 452 -8.78 -1.54 4.18
CA ILE A 452 -10.09 -1.34 3.55
C ILE A 452 -11.21 -1.90 4.44
N ALA A 453 -11.01 -3.09 5.05
CA ALA A 453 -11.94 -3.62 6.06
C ALA A 453 -12.02 -2.72 7.31
N GLY A 454 -10.94 -1.99 7.62
CA GLY A 454 -10.89 -0.96 8.65
C GLY A 454 -11.70 0.29 8.31
N GLY A 455 -12.05 0.52 7.05
CA GLY A 455 -12.87 1.66 6.62
C GLY A 455 -12.21 2.58 5.58
N CYS A 456 -10.97 2.33 5.15
CA CYS A 456 -10.31 3.15 4.13
C CYS A 456 -11.14 3.19 2.85
N GLN A 457 -11.48 4.41 2.38
CA GLN A 457 -12.19 4.59 1.13
C GLN A 457 -11.26 4.58 -0.09
N LEU A 458 -9.97 4.91 0.13
CA LEU A 458 -8.92 5.00 -0.89
C LEU A 458 -7.60 4.52 -0.29
N VAL A 459 -6.80 3.83 -1.11
CA VAL A 459 -5.43 3.48 -0.76
C VAL A 459 -4.49 4.09 -1.79
N VAL A 460 -3.44 4.79 -1.32
CA VAL A 460 -2.33 5.22 -2.17
C VAL A 460 -1.18 4.24 -2.00
N PHE A 461 -0.75 3.66 -3.11
CA PHE A 461 0.15 2.53 -3.16
C PHE A 461 1.45 2.90 -3.89
N SER A 462 2.55 2.95 -3.15
CA SER A 462 3.88 3.19 -3.72
C SER A 462 4.48 1.90 -4.28
N THR A 463 5.12 1.98 -5.44
CA THR A 463 5.87 0.85 -6.00
C THR A 463 7.13 1.30 -6.72
N GLY A 464 8.23 0.60 -6.53
CA GLY A 464 9.47 0.79 -7.29
C GLY A 464 9.49 -0.04 -8.57
N LEU A 465 9.09 -1.31 -8.48
CA LEU A 465 9.19 -2.30 -9.55
C LEU A 465 7.88 -2.55 -10.31
N GLY A 466 6.75 -1.95 -9.85
CA GLY A 466 5.49 -1.99 -10.57
C GLY A 466 4.53 -3.09 -10.12
N THR A 467 4.27 -3.23 -8.82
CA THR A 467 3.24 -4.14 -8.32
C THR A 467 1.85 -3.73 -8.81
N PRO A 468 1.07 -4.61 -9.45
CA PRO A 468 -0.22 -4.25 -10.05
C PRO A 468 -1.41 -4.41 -9.09
N THR A 469 -1.20 -4.50 -7.78
CA THR A 469 -2.25 -4.73 -6.78
C THR A 469 -3.41 -3.75 -6.89
N GLY A 470 -4.63 -4.27 -6.82
CA GLY A 470 -5.88 -3.53 -6.78
C GLY A 470 -6.78 -4.03 -5.66
N ASN A 471 -8.02 -3.54 -5.59
CA ASN A 471 -9.05 -4.05 -4.68
C ASN A 471 -10.43 -3.82 -5.27
N ALA A 472 -11.36 -4.76 -5.02
CA ALA A 472 -12.73 -4.69 -5.56
C ALA A 472 -13.59 -3.59 -4.91
N ILE A 473 -13.26 -3.14 -3.70
CA ILE A 473 -14.12 -2.31 -2.85
C ILE A 473 -13.67 -0.86 -2.84
N ALA A 474 -12.36 -0.63 -2.80
CA ALA A 474 -11.80 0.71 -2.73
C ALA A 474 -10.74 0.93 -3.83
N PRO A 475 -10.68 2.10 -4.45
CA PRO A 475 -9.63 2.46 -5.38
C PRO A 475 -8.25 2.29 -4.75
N VAL A 476 -7.31 1.74 -5.52
CA VAL A 476 -5.88 1.71 -5.21
C VAL A 476 -5.16 2.56 -6.25
N LEU A 477 -4.71 3.75 -5.84
CA LEU A 477 -3.97 4.69 -6.68
C LEU A 477 -2.48 4.36 -6.55
N ARG A 478 -1.85 3.98 -7.66
CA ARG A 478 -0.44 3.55 -7.68
C ARG A 478 0.47 4.63 -8.20
N LEU A 479 1.56 4.88 -7.45
CA LEU A 479 2.59 5.82 -7.88
C LEU A 479 3.99 5.20 -7.80
N THR A 480 4.89 5.74 -8.63
CA THR A 480 6.30 5.33 -8.62
C THR A 480 7.23 6.52 -8.84
N ALA A 481 8.35 6.54 -8.13
CA ALA A 481 9.45 7.45 -8.41
C ALA A 481 10.53 6.83 -9.32
N ASN A 482 10.36 5.56 -9.72
CA ASN A 482 11.21 4.89 -10.69
C ASN A 482 10.75 5.22 -12.11
N GLY A 483 11.45 6.12 -12.79
CA GLY A 483 11.10 6.53 -14.15
C GLY A 483 11.12 5.40 -15.19
N ARG A 484 11.89 4.32 -14.97
CA ARG A 484 11.81 3.13 -15.82
C ARG A 484 10.46 2.43 -15.65
N THR A 485 10.04 2.20 -14.42
CA THR A 485 8.74 1.59 -14.10
C THR A 485 7.58 2.42 -14.60
N ALA A 486 7.62 3.75 -14.41
CA ALA A 486 6.61 4.67 -14.92
C ALA A 486 6.39 4.52 -16.44
N ARG A 487 7.48 4.33 -17.20
CA ARG A 487 7.41 4.13 -18.65
C ARG A 487 7.01 2.71 -19.06
N THR A 488 7.60 1.68 -18.42
CA THR A 488 7.41 0.27 -18.86
C THR A 488 6.10 -0.33 -18.37
N MET A 489 5.52 0.24 -17.30
CA MET A 489 4.25 -0.19 -16.71
C MET A 489 3.21 0.94 -16.66
N ALA A 490 3.19 1.78 -17.70
CA ALA A 490 2.30 2.94 -17.77
C ALA A 490 0.80 2.57 -17.63
N ASP A 491 0.40 1.36 -18.05
CA ASP A 491 -0.97 0.85 -17.87
C ASP A 491 -1.33 0.59 -16.39
N ASN A 492 -0.32 0.47 -15.54
CA ASN A 492 -0.47 0.11 -14.13
C ASN A 492 -0.23 1.28 -13.17
N ILE A 493 0.42 2.36 -13.62
CA ILE A 493 0.83 3.48 -12.78
C ILE A 493 -0.11 4.66 -12.98
N ASP A 494 -0.69 5.15 -11.90
CA ASP A 494 -1.60 6.29 -11.91
C ASP A 494 -0.86 7.64 -11.82
N PHE A 495 0.31 7.67 -11.13
CA PHE A 495 1.07 8.89 -10.89
C PHE A 495 2.58 8.66 -11.02
N ASP A 496 3.23 9.45 -11.87
CA ASP A 496 4.68 9.46 -12.03
C ASP A 496 5.32 10.47 -11.08
N ALA A 497 5.97 9.95 -10.03
CA ALA A 497 6.63 10.74 -9.00
C ALA A 497 8.14 10.90 -9.24
N GLN A 498 8.69 10.58 -10.44
CA GLN A 498 10.13 10.62 -10.69
C GLN A 498 10.75 11.98 -10.44
N ALA A 499 10.00 13.07 -10.61
CA ALA A 499 10.48 14.43 -10.39
C ALA A 499 10.88 14.68 -8.92
N THR A 500 10.42 13.89 -7.97
CA THR A 500 10.92 13.94 -6.58
C THR A 500 12.41 13.65 -6.47
N ILE A 501 12.96 12.84 -7.38
CA ILE A 501 14.38 12.45 -7.41
C ILE A 501 15.17 13.33 -8.40
N TYR A 502 14.63 13.54 -9.58
CA TYR A 502 15.35 14.17 -10.70
C TYR A 502 15.03 15.67 -10.89
N GLY A 503 14.02 16.22 -10.17
CA GLY A 503 13.54 17.59 -10.43
C GLY A 503 12.89 17.72 -11.82
N PRO A 504 12.48 18.90 -12.27
CA PRO A 504 12.67 20.22 -11.66
C PRO A 504 11.59 20.63 -10.64
N GLN A 505 10.51 19.83 -10.48
CA GLN A 505 9.41 20.17 -9.58
C GLN A 505 9.82 19.99 -8.10
N SER A 506 9.30 20.85 -7.25
CA SER A 506 9.45 20.72 -5.80
C SER A 506 8.55 19.61 -5.25
N MET A 507 8.88 19.10 -4.07
CA MET A 507 8.05 18.11 -3.36
C MET A 507 6.63 18.66 -3.09
N GLU A 508 6.53 19.94 -2.81
CA GLU A 508 5.25 20.63 -2.54
C GLU A 508 4.37 20.70 -3.79
N GLU A 509 4.94 21.03 -4.97
CA GLU A 509 4.21 21.04 -6.24
C GLU A 509 3.69 19.63 -6.59
N LEU A 510 4.52 18.60 -6.44
CA LEU A 510 4.12 17.21 -6.70
C LEU A 510 3.08 16.71 -5.70
N ARG A 511 3.17 17.11 -4.42
CA ARG A 511 2.15 16.85 -3.41
C ARG A 511 0.80 17.40 -3.85
N ASP A 512 0.76 18.64 -4.28
CA ASP A 512 -0.47 19.31 -4.68
C ASP A 512 -1.08 18.67 -5.95
N GLU A 513 -0.27 18.25 -6.91
CA GLU A 513 -0.71 17.48 -8.09
C GLU A 513 -1.29 16.11 -7.70
N LEU A 514 -0.64 15.40 -6.78
CA LEU A 514 -1.14 14.11 -6.29
C LEU A 514 -2.46 14.28 -5.50
N ILE A 515 -2.59 15.34 -4.70
CA ILE A 515 -3.84 15.68 -4.02
C ILE A 515 -4.95 15.95 -5.04
N ASP A 516 -4.67 16.70 -6.10
CA ASP A 516 -5.64 16.95 -7.17
C ASP A 516 -6.08 15.65 -7.86
N GLN A 517 -5.18 14.70 -8.06
CA GLN A 517 -5.54 13.37 -8.59
C GLN A 517 -6.38 12.56 -7.61
N ILE A 518 -6.03 12.56 -6.32
CA ILE A 518 -6.83 11.92 -5.27
C ILE A 518 -8.26 12.47 -5.27
N VAL A 519 -8.43 13.79 -5.36
CA VAL A 519 -9.75 14.42 -5.44
C VAL A 519 -10.52 13.99 -6.71
N ARG A 520 -9.84 13.86 -7.87
CA ARG A 520 -10.48 13.31 -9.08
C ARG A 520 -10.95 11.87 -8.86
N VAL A 521 -10.13 11.02 -8.25
CA VAL A 521 -10.50 9.64 -7.92
C VAL A 521 -11.69 9.61 -6.93
N CYS A 522 -11.70 10.48 -5.94
CA CYS A 522 -12.85 10.63 -5.03
C CYS A 522 -14.12 11.08 -5.76
N ASN A 523 -14.00 11.87 -6.81
CA ASN A 523 -15.11 12.28 -7.68
C ASN A 523 -15.57 11.19 -8.66
N GLY A 524 -14.91 10.04 -8.69
CA GLY A 524 -15.32 8.87 -9.46
C GLY A 524 -14.44 8.56 -10.69
N GLU A 525 -13.32 9.27 -10.87
CA GLU A 525 -12.31 8.87 -11.86
C GLU A 525 -11.76 7.48 -11.48
N PRO A 526 -11.74 6.51 -12.40
CA PRO A 526 -11.22 5.18 -12.10
C PRO A 526 -9.69 5.21 -12.04
N THR A 527 -9.12 4.47 -11.11
CA THR A 527 -7.67 4.17 -11.10
C THR A 527 -7.32 3.15 -12.19
N CYS A 528 -6.03 3.05 -12.54
CA CYS A 528 -5.53 2.01 -13.43
C CYS A 528 -5.90 0.60 -12.93
N ALA A 529 -5.87 0.38 -11.61
CA ALA A 529 -6.29 -0.90 -11.00
C ALA A 529 -7.75 -1.21 -11.30
N GLU A 530 -8.66 -0.24 -11.11
CA GLU A 530 -10.08 -0.40 -11.42
C GLU A 530 -10.32 -0.61 -12.91
N ALA A 531 -9.65 0.17 -13.77
CA ALA A 531 -9.76 0.06 -15.23
C ALA A 531 -9.32 -1.32 -15.75
N LEU A 532 -8.33 -1.92 -15.13
CA LEU A 532 -7.81 -3.25 -15.44
C LEU A 532 -8.56 -4.38 -14.69
N SER A 533 -9.51 -4.03 -13.82
CA SER A 533 -10.29 -4.98 -13.01
C SER A 533 -9.43 -5.84 -12.07
N TYR A 534 -8.41 -5.26 -11.47
CA TYR A 534 -7.64 -5.91 -10.40
C TYR A 534 -8.45 -5.92 -9.11
N THR A 535 -8.69 -7.10 -8.55
CA THR A 535 -9.59 -7.30 -7.39
C THR A 535 -8.97 -8.19 -6.32
N GLU A 536 -7.63 -8.25 -6.27
CA GLU A 536 -6.90 -9.10 -5.35
C GLU A 536 -7.26 -8.75 -3.92
N THR A 537 -7.72 -9.74 -3.19
CA THR A 537 -7.99 -9.66 -1.76
C THR A 537 -7.54 -10.98 -1.14
N ALA A 538 -6.65 -10.92 -0.18
CA ALA A 538 -6.25 -12.09 0.60
C ALA A 538 -6.57 -11.83 2.07
N LEU A 539 -7.18 -12.82 2.70
CA LEU A 539 -7.46 -12.80 4.12
C LEU A 539 -6.35 -13.61 4.82
N PRO A 540 -5.64 -13.01 5.80
CA PRO A 540 -4.60 -13.74 6.52
C PRO A 540 -5.22 -14.87 7.36
N HIS A 541 -4.40 -15.89 7.67
CA HIS A 541 -4.72 -16.95 8.60
C HIS A 541 -3.44 -17.32 9.38
N LEU A 542 -3.60 -17.78 10.61
CA LEU A 542 -2.50 -18.09 11.52
C LEU A 542 -2.19 -19.59 11.55
N CYS A 543 -3.20 -20.44 11.32
CA CYS A 543 -3.09 -21.88 11.42
C CYS A 543 -3.46 -22.56 10.11
N ASN A 544 -2.96 -23.78 9.90
CA ASN A 544 -3.44 -24.62 8.80
C ASN A 544 -4.91 -25.00 8.99
N TYR A 545 -5.58 -25.30 7.89
CA TYR A 545 -6.95 -25.80 7.89
C TYR A 545 -7.04 -27.18 8.59
N MET A 546 -8.17 -27.45 9.23
CA MET A 546 -8.49 -28.71 9.91
C MET A 546 -9.37 -29.61 9.06
#